data_2d46430f62e57365fe7dd7a1722cabc9
#
_entry.id   2d46430f62e57365fe7dd7a1722cabc9
#
_cell.length_a   1.000
_cell.length_b   1.000
_cell.length_c   1.000
_cell.angle_alpha   90.00
_cell.angle_beta   90.00
_cell.angle_gamma   90.00
#
_symmetry.space_group_name_H-M   'P 1'
#
loop_
_entity.id
_entity.type
_entity.pdbx_description
1 polymer ?
#
loop_
_entity_poly.entity_id
_entity_poly.type
_entity_poly.pdbx_seq_one_letter_code
_entity_poly.pdbx_strand_id
1 'polypeptide(L)'
;TRIFVKEFTFMSDVAGSSNITFSYTKHFNLAEVAAVDAEHWGNYTAYDNFALVPMTINGVQEGDIVYYMVDTRVIDWQKESQWLAEVAQEKNIKNQYHNCYMQLEYEKDYIIVAVAKDKNGNFGTLFTTELYLYKSDAADAANYNYVEVK
;
A
#
# COMPACT_ATOMS: atom_id res chain seq x y z
N THR A 1 27.59 -19.56 -11.84
CA THR A 1 27.36 -18.87 -11.53
C THR A 1 26.65 -18.47 -11.64
N ARG A 2 26.94 -18.55 -11.88
CA ARG A 2 26.54 -17.93 -11.58
C ARG A 2 25.87 -17.78 -11.75
N ILE A 3 26.39 -18.41 -11.91
CA ILE A 3 25.82 -17.84 -11.73
C ILE A 3 25.06 -17.51 -11.94
N PHE A 4 25.43 -17.47 -12.05
CA PHE A 4 24.82 -16.89 -11.80
C PHE A 4 24.07 -16.86 -12.02
N VAL A 5 24.60 -17.55 -12.00
CA VAL A 5 24.00 -17.04 -11.73
C VAL A 5 23.09 -16.83 -11.81
N LYS A 6 23.38 -17.13 -11.93
CA LYS A 6 22.74 -16.75 -11.56
C LYS A 6 21.75 -16.58 -11.55
N GLU A 7 21.98 -17.01 -11.72
CA GLU A 7 21.28 -16.62 -11.31
C GLU A 7 20.29 -16.41 -11.17
N PHE A 8 20.53 -16.95 -11.40
CA PHE A 8 19.69 -16.52 -10.85
C PHE A 8 18.68 -16.37 -10.93
N THR A 9 19.09 -16.82 -10.84
CA THR A 9 18.23 -16.40 -10.45
C THR A 9 17.45 -16.26 -10.40
N PHE A 10 17.66 -16.58 -10.41
CA PHE A 10 16.95 -16.23 -10.01
C PHE A 10 16.28 -16.11 -9.83
N MET A 11 16.46 -16.20 -9.79
CA MET A 11 15.95 -16.08 -9.30
C MET A 11 15.24 -16.01 -9.13
N SER A 12 15.31 -16.11 -9.26
CA SER A 12 14.61 -16.03 -8.99
C SER A 12 13.80 -15.92 -8.88
N ASP A 13 14.69 -15.81 -9.16
CA ASP A 13 13.40 -15.55 -8.95
C ASP A 13 12.81 -16.28 -7.90
N VAL A 14 12.43 -15.71 -7.12
CA VAL A 14 11.90 -16.50 -6.05
C VAL A 14 10.64 -17.18 -6.57
N ALA A 15 10.71 -18.48 -6.70
CA ALA A 15 9.65 -19.24 -7.33
C ALA A 15 8.38 -19.17 -6.52
N GLY A 16 7.29 -18.75 -7.14
CA GLY A 16 5.96 -18.71 -6.54
C GLY A 16 5.69 -17.47 -5.71
N SER A 17 6.68 -16.65 -5.45
CA SER A 17 6.48 -15.43 -4.67
C SER A 17 5.84 -14.35 -5.50
N SER A 18 4.89 -13.65 -4.92
CA SER A 18 4.20 -12.56 -5.59
C SER A 18 4.98 -11.26 -5.44
N ASN A 19 5.09 -10.54 -6.54
CA ASN A 19 5.68 -9.20 -6.52
C ASN A 19 4.53 -8.20 -6.61
N ILE A 20 4.10 -7.73 -5.44
CA ILE A 20 2.94 -6.86 -5.36
C ILE A 20 3.34 -5.41 -5.56
N THR A 21 2.39 -4.61 -6.05
CA THR A 21 2.54 -3.17 -6.16
C THR A 21 1.27 -2.50 -5.69
N PHE A 22 1.39 -1.28 -5.19
CA PHE A 22 0.25 -0.45 -4.82
C PHE A 22 0.11 0.67 -5.84
N SER A 23 -1.11 0.92 -6.28
CA SER A 23 -1.37 2.00 -7.23
C SER A 23 -2.65 2.75 -6.86
N TYR A 24 -2.71 4.02 -7.25
CA TYR A 24 -3.91 4.83 -7.10
C TYR A 24 -3.99 5.80 -8.27
N THR A 25 -5.21 6.25 -8.60
CA THR A 25 -5.42 7.18 -9.72
C THR A 25 -5.78 8.59 -9.25
N LYS A 26 -6.43 8.70 -8.11
CA LYS A 26 -6.82 10.01 -7.58
C LYS A 26 -7.04 9.89 -6.07
N HIS A 27 -7.01 11.05 -5.42
CA HIS A 27 -7.33 11.13 -4.00
C HIS A 27 -8.40 12.19 -3.81
N PHE A 28 -9.09 12.12 -2.68
CA PHE A 28 -10.18 13.01 -2.33
C PHE A 28 -9.90 13.64 -0.97
N ASN A 29 -10.49 14.80 -0.73
CA ASN A 29 -10.46 15.39 0.61
C ASN A 29 -11.39 14.57 1.52
N LEU A 30 -10.87 14.08 2.63
CA LEU A 30 -11.61 13.16 3.50
C LEU A 30 -12.86 13.82 4.09
N ALA A 31 -12.76 15.08 4.50
CA ALA A 31 -13.93 15.79 5.06
C ALA A 31 -15.03 15.97 4.01
N GLU A 32 -14.65 16.24 2.75
CA GLU A 32 -15.63 16.40 1.68
C GLU A 32 -16.30 15.07 1.34
N VAL A 33 -15.53 13.97 1.35
CA VAL A 33 -16.11 12.65 1.15
C VAL A 33 -17.07 12.29 2.29
N ALA A 34 -16.69 12.65 3.52
CA ALA A 34 -17.56 12.42 4.68
C ALA A 34 -18.91 13.12 4.53
N ALA A 35 -18.93 14.26 3.85
CA ALA A 35 -20.17 15.01 3.64
C ALA A 35 -21.07 14.35 2.58
N VAL A 36 -20.49 13.70 1.57
CA VAL A 36 -21.28 13.08 0.49
C VAL A 36 -21.52 11.59 0.72
N ASP A 37 -20.76 10.96 1.60
CA ASP A 37 -20.90 9.54 1.92
C ASP A 37 -20.79 9.36 3.43
N ALA A 38 -21.83 9.82 4.12
CA ALA A 38 -21.85 9.76 5.59
C ALA A 38 -21.96 8.33 6.11
N GLU A 39 -22.47 7.42 5.29
CA GLU A 39 -22.62 6.03 5.69
C GLU A 39 -21.27 5.40 5.99
N HIS A 40 -20.27 5.65 5.15
CA HIS A 40 -18.96 5.03 5.31
C HIS A 40 -17.96 5.95 6.02
N TRP A 41 -18.08 7.27 5.85
CA TRP A 41 -17.05 8.21 6.29
C TRP A 41 -17.56 9.33 7.20
N GLY A 42 -18.80 9.23 7.68
CA GLY A 42 -19.45 10.32 8.41
C GLY A 42 -18.71 10.78 9.67
N ASN A 43 -17.85 9.94 10.24
CA ASN A 43 -17.09 10.29 11.43
C ASN A 43 -15.88 11.19 11.12
N TYR A 44 -15.64 11.49 9.84
CA TYR A 44 -14.42 12.18 9.41
C TYR A 44 -14.70 13.59 8.89
N THR A 45 -15.81 14.21 9.26
CA THR A 45 -16.18 15.55 8.76
C THR A 45 -15.18 16.63 9.16
N ALA A 46 -14.40 16.41 10.22
CA ALA A 46 -13.41 17.38 10.68
C ALA A 46 -12.02 17.15 10.05
N TYR A 47 -11.88 16.15 9.18
CA TYR A 47 -10.57 15.75 8.65
C TYR A 47 -10.27 16.47 7.34
N ASP A 48 -10.34 17.80 7.36
CA ASP A 48 -10.15 18.64 6.16
C ASP A 48 -8.70 18.66 5.68
N ASN A 49 -7.75 18.26 6.51
CA ASN A 49 -6.34 18.20 6.13
C ASN A 49 -5.89 16.79 5.79
N PHE A 50 -6.82 15.87 5.52
CA PHE A 50 -6.49 14.49 5.20
C PHE A 50 -7.02 14.12 3.83
N ALA A 51 -6.24 13.30 3.13
CA ALA A 51 -6.65 12.69 1.88
C ALA A 51 -7.23 11.31 2.13
N LEU A 52 -8.28 10.99 1.40
CA LEU A 52 -8.76 9.62 1.27
C LEU A 52 -8.23 9.11 -0.05
N VAL A 53 -7.42 8.06 -0.01
CA VAL A 53 -6.73 7.53 -1.19
C VAL A 53 -7.21 6.11 -1.45
N PRO A 54 -8.09 5.92 -2.43
CA PRO A 54 -8.45 4.57 -2.85
C PRO A 54 -7.23 3.91 -3.52
N MET A 55 -6.84 2.77 -3.02
CA MET A 55 -5.64 2.06 -3.48
C MET A 55 -6.02 0.70 -4.03
N THR A 56 -5.29 0.27 -5.05
CA THR A 56 -5.38 -1.08 -5.58
C THR A 56 -4.06 -1.78 -5.36
N ILE A 57 -4.12 -3.00 -4.84
CA ILE A 57 -2.93 -3.83 -4.66
C ILE A 57 -2.93 -4.84 -5.79
N ASN A 58 -1.89 -4.79 -6.62
CA ASN A 58 -1.77 -5.65 -7.81
C ASN A 58 -0.76 -6.76 -7.56
N GLY A 59 -0.94 -7.89 -8.24
CA GLY A 59 0.04 -8.98 -8.23
C GLY A 59 -0.18 -10.01 -7.13
N VAL A 60 -1.22 -9.86 -6.31
CA VAL A 60 -1.53 -10.83 -5.25
C VAL A 60 -2.08 -12.10 -5.89
N GLN A 61 -1.57 -13.25 -5.46
CA GLN A 61 -2.04 -14.55 -5.93
C GLN A 61 -2.78 -15.27 -4.81
N GLU A 62 -3.57 -16.26 -5.20
CA GLU A 62 -4.35 -17.02 -4.24
C GLU A 62 -3.44 -17.68 -3.22
N GLY A 63 -3.75 -17.50 -1.95
CA GLY A 63 -2.96 -18.06 -0.86
C GLY A 63 -1.87 -17.16 -0.33
N ASP A 64 -1.67 -16.02 -0.97
CA ASP A 64 -0.68 -15.04 -0.50
C ASP A 64 -1.16 -14.35 0.77
N ILE A 65 -0.20 -13.99 1.62
CA ILE A 65 -0.43 -13.12 2.77
C ILE A 65 0.23 -11.78 2.43
N VAL A 66 -0.55 -10.71 2.45
CA VAL A 66 -0.05 -9.37 2.16
C VAL A 66 0.27 -8.67 3.47
N TYR A 67 1.47 -8.09 3.54
CA TYR A 67 1.89 -7.26 4.66
C TYR A 67 2.14 -5.86 4.14
N TYR A 68 1.66 -4.84 4.84
CA TYR A 68 2.03 -3.48 4.49
C TYR A 68 2.04 -2.57 5.69
N MET A 69 2.83 -1.51 5.58
CA MET A 69 2.84 -0.44 6.57
C MET A 69 3.05 0.89 5.87
N VAL A 70 2.60 1.95 6.50
CA VAL A 70 2.80 3.32 6.04
C VAL A 70 3.62 4.01 7.11
N ASP A 71 4.70 4.68 6.69
CA ASP A 71 5.64 5.28 7.62
C ASP A 71 6.09 6.64 7.08
N THR A 72 6.65 7.45 7.97
CA THR A 72 7.19 8.77 7.61
C THR A 72 8.72 8.79 7.64
N ARG A 73 9.35 7.64 7.92
CA ARG A 73 10.80 7.54 7.96
C ARG A 73 11.37 7.42 6.55
N VAL A 74 12.58 7.92 6.37
CA VAL A 74 13.31 7.76 5.11
C VAL A 74 13.80 6.33 4.99
N ILE A 75 13.60 5.72 3.82
CA ILE A 75 14.11 4.39 3.56
C ILE A 75 15.60 4.45 3.30
N ASP A 76 16.34 3.62 4.01
CA ASP A 76 17.76 3.40 3.77
C ASP A 76 17.89 2.05 3.08
N TRP A 77 18.21 2.07 1.80
CA TRP A 77 18.29 0.85 0.99
C TRP A 77 19.35 -0.12 1.49
N GLN A 78 20.36 0.37 2.18
CA GLN A 78 21.38 -0.50 2.77
C GLN A 78 20.81 -1.32 3.92
N LYS A 79 19.59 -0.99 4.36
CA LYS A 79 18.91 -1.68 5.45
C LYS A 79 17.62 -2.33 5.00
N GLU A 80 17.55 -2.71 3.73
CA GLU A 80 16.32 -3.30 3.17
C GLU A 80 15.88 -4.52 3.98
N SER A 81 16.83 -5.34 4.46
CA SER A 81 16.50 -6.50 5.28
C SER A 81 15.80 -6.12 6.58
N GLN A 82 16.14 -4.95 7.14
CA GLN A 82 15.47 -4.46 8.34
C GLN A 82 14.04 -4.01 8.03
N TRP A 83 13.84 -3.37 6.88
CA TRP A 83 12.51 -2.97 6.46
C TRP A 83 11.64 -4.20 6.19
N LEU A 84 12.22 -5.23 5.58
CA LEU A 84 11.48 -6.48 5.34
C LEU A 84 11.08 -7.11 6.67
N ALA A 85 12.01 -7.20 7.62
CA ALA A 85 11.72 -7.79 8.93
C ALA A 85 10.64 -6.99 9.66
N GLU A 86 10.63 -5.67 9.49
CA GLU A 86 9.66 -4.82 10.16
C GLU A 86 8.27 -4.94 9.52
N VAL A 87 8.17 -4.92 8.20
CA VAL A 87 6.87 -5.00 7.53
C VAL A 87 6.26 -6.39 7.65
N ALA A 88 7.09 -7.43 7.72
CA ALA A 88 6.62 -8.82 7.74
C ALA A 88 6.13 -9.26 9.12
N GLN A 89 5.83 -8.32 10.01
CA GLN A 89 5.26 -8.63 11.31
C GLN A 89 3.74 -8.86 11.18
N GLU A 90 3.24 -9.75 12.03
CA GLU A 90 1.83 -10.16 11.98
C GLU A 90 0.87 -8.96 12.07
N LYS A 91 1.24 -7.94 12.83
CA LYS A 91 0.39 -6.74 12.97
C LYS A 91 0.16 -6.00 11.65
N ASN A 92 0.98 -6.26 10.65
CA ASN A 92 0.92 -5.61 9.34
C ASN A 92 0.18 -6.41 8.29
N ILE A 93 -0.41 -7.55 8.68
CA ILE A 93 -1.17 -8.39 7.74
C ILE A 93 -2.39 -7.61 7.26
N LYS A 94 -2.58 -7.58 5.95
CA LYS A 94 -3.72 -6.93 5.31
C LYS A 94 -4.69 -8.00 4.85
N ASN A 95 -5.83 -8.09 5.53
CA ASN A 95 -6.85 -9.09 5.20
C ASN A 95 -7.75 -8.68 4.04
N GLN A 96 -7.79 -7.39 3.72
CA GLN A 96 -8.60 -6.84 2.65
C GLN A 96 -7.65 -6.07 1.74
N TYR A 97 -7.34 -6.62 0.57
CA TYR A 97 -6.27 -6.08 -0.24
C TYR A 97 -6.66 -5.81 -1.70
N HIS A 98 -7.85 -6.19 -2.14
CA HIS A 98 -8.24 -5.89 -3.52
C HIS A 98 -8.55 -4.41 -3.68
N ASN A 99 -9.32 -3.87 -2.78
CA ASN A 99 -9.62 -2.45 -2.74
C ASN A 99 -9.40 -2.00 -1.32
N CYS A 100 -8.59 -1.00 -1.12
CA CYS A 100 -8.36 -0.48 0.21
C CYS A 100 -8.29 1.04 0.15
N TYR A 101 -8.53 1.66 1.30
CA TYR A 101 -8.47 3.11 1.43
C TYR A 101 -7.40 3.47 2.42
N MET A 102 -6.57 4.43 2.06
CA MET A 102 -5.60 5.00 2.99
C MET A 102 -6.04 6.40 3.36
N GLN A 103 -5.84 6.76 4.62
CA GLN A 103 -6.12 8.09 5.13
C GLN A 103 -4.77 8.72 5.45
N LEU A 104 -4.37 9.70 4.64
CA LEU A 104 -3.05 10.30 4.75
C LEU A 104 -3.19 11.81 4.90
N GLU A 105 -2.35 12.38 5.74
CA GLU A 105 -2.34 13.83 5.94
C GLU A 105 -1.74 14.51 4.72
N TYR A 106 -2.35 15.62 4.29
CA TYR A 106 -1.81 16.37 3.15
C TYR A 106 -0.46 17.00 3.49
N GLU A 107 0.39 17.14 2.47
CA GLU A 107 1.67 17.83 2.53
C GLU A 107 2.59 17.24 3.61
N LYS A 108 2.63 15.91 3.64
CA LYS A 108 3.47 15.16 4.54
C LYS A 108 4.13 14.01 3.76
N ASP A 109 5.39 13.76 4.06
CA ASP A 109 6.12 12.67 3.40
C ASP A 109 5.70 11.34 3.99
N TYR A 110 5.31 10.41 3.13
CA TYR A 110 4.97 9.05 3.52
C TYR A 110 5.72 8.05 2.65
N ILE A 111 5.99 6.91 3.22
CA ILE A 111 6.53 5.76 2.51
C ILE A 111 5.60 4.59 2.78
N ILE A 112 5.18 3.92 1.69
CA ILE A 112 4.45 2.66 1.79
C ILE A 112 5.46 1.56 1.57
N VAL A 113 5.49 0.60 2.49
CA VAL A 113 6.36 -0.57 2.42
C VAL A 113 5.46 -1.79 2.46
N ALA A 114 5.62 -2.70 1.50
CA ALA A 114 4.75 -3.85 1.41
C ALA A 114 5.49 -5.05 0.84
N VAL A 115 5.00 -6.24 1.19
CA VAL A 115 5.54 -7.50 0.66
C VAL A 115 4.45 -8.56 0.74
N ALA A 116 4.50 -9.53 -0.15
CA ALA A 116 3.63 -10.69 -0.09
C ALA A 116 4.44 -11.93 0.27
N LYS A 117 3.84 -12.79 1.08
CA LYS A 117 4.40 -14.11 1.38
C LYS A 117 3.49 -15.15 0.74
N ASP A 118 4.06 -16.04 -0.05
CA ASP A 118 3.28 -17.04 -0.74
C ASP A 118 2.85 -18.17 0.19
N LYS A 119 2.05 -19.08 -0.31
CA LYS A 119 1.52 -20.20 0.47
C LYS A 119 2.60 -21.16 0.96
N ASN A 120 3.79 -21.10 0.38
CA ASN A 120 4.93 -21.93 0.78
C ASN A 120 5.83 -21.21 1.79
N GLY A 121 5.46 -19.99 2.18
CA GLY A 121 6.23 -19.22 3.15
C GLY A 121 7.35 -18.38 2.58
N ASN A 122 7.43 -18.26 1.26
CA ASN A 122 8.48 -17.47 0.60
C ASN A 122 8.01 -16.04 0.38
N PHE A 123 8.86 -15.07 0.72
CA PHE A 123 8.57 -13.66 0.49
C PHE A 123 8.94 -13.26 -0.93
N GLY A 124 8.08 -12.42 -1.53
CA GLY A 124 8.41 -11.80 -2.80
C GLY A 124 9.30 -10.57 -2.60
N THR A 125 9.40 -9.76 -3.65
CA THR A 125 10.20 -8.55 -3.61
C THR A 125 9.55 -7.50 -2.72
N LEU A 126 10.35 -6.82 -1.91
CA LEU A 126 9.87 -5.71 -1.11
C LEU A 126 9.45 -4.57 -2.02
N PHE A 127 8.21 -4.13 -1.88
CA PHE A 127 7.69 -2.98 -2.62
C PHE A 127 7.78 -1.74 -1.73
N THR A 128 8.27 -0.64 -2.29
CA THR A 128 8.29 0.64 -1.60
C THR A 128 7.87 1.74 -2.56
N THR A 129 7.14 2.71 -2.04
CA THR A 129 6.80 3.90 -2.81
C THR A 129 6.65 5.08 -1.87
N GLU A 130 7.06 6.26 -2.33
CA GLU A 130 6.92 7.49 -1.58
C GLU A 130 5.65 8.21 -2.04
N LEU A 131 4.99 8.85 -1.10
CA LEU A 131 3.78 9.61 -1.37
C LEU A 131 3.87 10.97 -0.67
N TYR A 132 3.53 12.01 -1.43
CA TYR A 132 3.37 13.36 -0.91
C TYR A 132 2.18 13.97 -1.65
N LEU A 133 1.09 14.21 -0.94
CA LEU A 133 -0.16 14.62 -1.56
C LEU A 133 -0.46 16.08 -1.27
N TYR A 134 -0.86 16.81 -2.32
CA TYR A 134 -1.27 18.20 -2.18
C TYR A 134 -2.79 18.30 -2.13
N LYS A 135 -3.31 19.06 -1.19
CA LYS A 135 -4.75 19.27 -1.06
C LYS A 135 -5.34 19.88 -2.35
N SER A 136 -4.56 20.74 -3.01
CA SER A 136 -4.99 21.39 -4.25
C SER A 136 -5.19 20.40 -5.40
N ASP A 137 -4.63 19.20 -5.31
CA ASP A 137 -4.75 18.17 -6.34
C ASP A 137 -5.90 17.20 -6.06
N ALA A 138 -6.67 17.40 -4.99
CA ALA A 138 -7.76 16.52 -4.64
C ALA A 138 -8.84 16.54 -5.71
N ALA A 139 -9.33 15.35 -6.07
CA ALA A 139 -10.44 15.23 -7.01
C ALA A 139 -11.72 15.73 -6.36
N ASP A 140 -12.68 16.17 -7.18
CA ASP A 140 -13.98 16.61 -6.71
C ASP A 140 -14.70 15.44 -6.04
N ALA A 141 -15.18 15.66 -4.83
CA ALA A 141 -15.90 14.62 -4.07
C ALA A 141 -17.15 14.13 -4.80
N ALA A 142 -17.70 14.91 -5.74
CA ALA A 142 -18.81 14.46 -6.56
C ALA A 142 -18.42 13.28 -7.45
N ASN A 143 -17.14 13.06 -7.67
CA ASN A 143 -16.62 11.94 -8.47
C ASN A 143 -16.24 10.74 -7.61
N TYR A 144 -16.47 10.81 -6.30
CA TYR A 144 -16.17 9.70 -5.41
C TYR A 144 -17.25 8.64 -5.51
N ASN A 145 -16.82 7.39 -5.57
CA ASN A 145 -17.72 6.23 -5.50
C ASN A 145 -17.12 5.23 -4.54
N TYR A 146 -17.92 4.78 -3.59
CA TYR A 146 -17.47 3.77 -2.65
C TYR A 146 -17.28 2.44 -3.36
N VAL A 147 -16.15 1.81 -3.11
CA VAL A 147 -15.85 0.47 -3.60
C VAL A 147 -15.65 -0.41 -2.37
N GLU A 148 -16.34 -1.53 -2.33
CA GLU A 148 -16.26 -2.44 -1.21
C GLU A 148 -14.83 -2.94 -1.01
N VAL A 149 -14.34 -2.87 0.22
CA VAL A 149 -12.99 -3.35 0.57
C VAL A 149 -13.03 -4.87 0.66
N LYS A 150 -12.10 -5.52 -0.05
CA LYS A 150 -12.04 -6.98 -0.09
C LYS A 150 -10.66 -7.52 0.26
#